data_c3e5ea92f829e13503c5b7cbdee6282a
#
_entry.id   c3e5ea92f829e13503c5b7cbdee6282a
#
_cell.length_a   1.000
_cell.length_b   1.000
_cell.length_c   1.000
_cell.angle_alpha   90.00
_cell.angle_beta   90.00
_cell.angle_gamma   90.00
#
_symmetry.space_group_name_H-M   'P 1'
#
loop_
_entity.id
_entity.type
_entity.pdbx_description
1 polymer ?
#
loop_
_entity_poly.entity_id
_entity_poly.type
_entity_poly.pdbx_seq_one_letter_code
_entity_poly.pdbx_strand_id
1 'polypeptide(L)'
;ENDNTGNFQSPSLNYLLNTAYNSGARIHTNSWGSSAASNQGKYTSESEDVDDRANNYDRVYNGVEGLTILFAAGNDGPNAGTVSSPSTAKNSVTVGNHQARYNGAPDNLMSGSSRGPTDDGRIKPDIIAPGGYVRSCRAQEAQDIVGSSWQSTWYLEYTGTSMATPNAAGASALIREYL
;
A
#
# COMPACT_ATOMS: atom_id res chain seq x y z
N GLU A 1 14.76 -12.31 4.93
CA GLU A 1 15.36 -13.54 5.49
C GLU A 1 14.58 -13.96 6.73
N ASN A 2 14.34 -15.25 6.92
CA ASN A 2 13.76 -15.76 8.16
C ASN A 2 14.87 -15.89 9.21
N ASP A 3 14.58 -15.48 10.45
CA ASP A 3 15.43 -15.88 11.56
C ASP A 3 15.23 -17.38 11.90
N ASN A 4 16.11 -17.93 12.70
CA ASN A 4 16.05 -19.35 13.09
C ASN A 4 14.80 -19.70 13.94
N THR A 5 13.94 -18.72 14.27
CA THR A 5 12.68 -18.91 15.00
C THR A 5 11.47 -18.91 14.08
N GLY A 6 11.68 -18.72 12.76
CA GLY A 6 10.62 -18.64 11.77
C GLY A 6 9.96 -17.27 11.66
N ASN A 7 10.44 -16.27 12.40
CA ASN A 7 9.94 -14.91 12.27
C ASN A 7 10.52 -14.21 11.05
N PHE A 8 9.67 -13.49 10.34
CA PHE A 8 10.10 -12.67 9.20
C PHE A 8 10.84 -11.43 9.72
N GLN A 9 12.14 -11.37 9.50
CA GLN A 9 12.96 -10.18 9.76
C GLN A 9 12.78 -9.20 8.60
N SER A 10 12.00 -8.16 8.83
CA SER A 10 11.86 -7.09 7.85
C SER A 10 13.11 -6.19 7.87
N PRO A 11 13.81 -6.02 6.77
CA PRO A 11 14.86 -5.01 6.66
C PRO A 11 14.26 -3.61 6.82
N SER A 12 15.09 -2.61 7.10
CA SER A 12 14.61 -1.22 7.21
C SER A 12 13.96 -0.77 5.90
N LEU A 13 12.97 0.12 5.99
CA LEU A 13 12.27 0.67 4.83
C LEU A 13 13.26 1.32 3.84
N ASN A 14 14.23 2.06 4.35
CA ASN A 14 15.30 2.66 3.54
C ASN A 14 16.09 1.62 2.73
N TYR A 15 16.41 0.47 3.34
CA TYR A 15 17.09 -0.61 2.64
C TYR A 15 16.23 -1.20 1.52
N LEU A 16 14.94 -1.42 1.78
CA LEU A 16 13.99 -1.96 0.79
C LEU A 16 13.87 -1.03 -0.42
N LEU A 17 13.64 0.26 -0.18
CA LEU A 17 13.48 1.26 -1.24
C LEU A 17 14.76 1.43 -2.06
N ASN A 18 15.93 1.51 -1.39
CA ASN A 18 17.22 1.60 -2.06
C ASN A 18 17.51 0.38 -2.93
N THR A 19 17.29 -0.81 -2.39
CA THR A 19 17.56 -2.06 -3.11
C THR A 19 16.66 -2.17 -4.34
N ALA A 20 15.38 -1.87 -4.21
CA ALA A 20 14.44 -1.88 -5.32
C ALA A 20 14.86 -0.89 -6.41
N TYR A 21 15.15 0.36 -6.03
CA TYR A 21 15.58 1.39 -6.98
C TYR A 21 16.88 1.02 -7.73
N ASN A 22 17.89 0.57 -7.00
CA ASN A 22 19.18 0.18 -7.55
C ASN A 22 19.08 -1.07 -8.45
N SER A 23 18.05 -1.89 -8.22
CA SER A 23 17.73 -3.05 -9.07
C SER A 23 16.89 -2.69 -10.29
N GLY A 24 16.63 -1.41 -10.54
CA GLY A 24 15.92 -0.91 -11.71
C GLY A 24 14.42 -0.71 -11.50
N ALA A 25 13.86 -0.95 -10.30
CA ALA A 25 12.46 -0.65 -10.03
C ALA A 25 12.22 0.89 -10.07
N ARG A 26 11.04 1.26 -10.58
CA ARG A 26 10.58 2.66 -10.63
C ARG A 26 9.22 2.84 -10.00
N ILE A 27 8.60 1.76 -9.59
CA ILE A 27 7.35 1.73 -8.81
C ILE A 27 7.58 0.75 -7.66
N HIS A 28 7.28 1.18 -6.44
CA HIS A 28 7.36 0.37 -5.23
C HIS A 28 6.00 0.35 -4.53
N THR A 29 5.41 -0.83 -4.39
CA THR A 29 4.08 -1.00 -3.78
C THR A 29 4.20 -1.68 -2.42
N ASN A 30 3.47 -1.15 -1.44
CA ASN A 30 3.57 -1.52 -0.03
C ASN A 30 2.18 -1.77 0.55
N SER A 31 1.83 -3.05 0.73
CA SER A 31 0.55 -3.45 1.32
C SER A 31 0.67 -3.72 2.83
N TRP A 32 1.36 -2.84 3.53
CA TRP A 32 1.59 -2.90 4.97
C TRP A 32 1.66 -1.50 5.59
N GLY A 33 1.62 -1.42 6.90
CA GLY A 33 1.75 -0.21 7.69
C GLY A 33 1.77 -0.53 9.18
N SER A 34 1.90 0.48 10.02
CA SER A 34 1.87 0.32 11.46
C SER A 34 0.47 -0.11 11.92
N SER A 35 0.40 -1.16 12.71
CA SER A 35 -0.82 -1.59 13.40
C SER A 35 -1.07 -0.86 14.72
N ALA A 36 -0.12 -0.03 15.17
CA ALA A 36 -0.25 0.72 16.41
C ALA A 36 -1.22 1.88 16.24
N ALA A 37 -2.32 1.90 17.00
CA ALA A 37 -3.28 3.00 17.00
C ALA A 37 -2.62 4.35 17.34
N SER A 38 -1.53 4.34 18.11
CA SER A 38 -0.74 5.54 18.41
C SER A 38 -0.05 6.18 17.20
N ASN A 39 0.05 5.48 16.07
CA ASN A 39 0.67 5.95 14.82
C ASN A 39 -0.36 6.37 13.77
N GLN A 40 -1.65 6.25 14.07
CA GLN A 40 -2.72 6.75 13.21
C GLN A 40 -2.67 8.28 13.15
N GLY A 41 -2.82 8.83 11.97
CA GLY A 41 -2.74 10.27 11.68
C GLY A 41 -1.32 10.85 11.70
N LYS A 42 -0.35 10.19 12.33
CA LYS A 42 0.96 10.77 12.63
C LYS A 42 1.97 10.63 11.49
N TYR A 43 2.72 11.70 11.29
CA TYR A 43 3.93 11.70 10.48
C TYR A 43 5.10 11.22 11.35
N THR A 44 5.59 10.02 11.08
CA THR A 44 6.67 9.37 11.86
C THR A 44 7.98 9.37 11.08
N SER A 45 9.06 8.86 11.71
CA SER A 45 10.35 8.66 11.02
C SER A 45 10.25 7.77 9.79
N GLU A 46 9.37 6.76 9.77
CA GLU A 46 9.13 5.96 8.57
C GLU A 46 8.47 6.76 7.45
N SER A 47 7.57 7.71 7.79
CA SER A 47 6.99 8.63 6.81
C SER A 47 8.02 9.59 6.24
N GLU A 48 8.97 10.05 7.09
CA GLU A 48 10.12 10.86 6.69
C GLU A 48 11.05 10.08 5.76
N ASP A 49 11.37 8.82 6.09
CA ASP A 49 12.16 7.94 5.24
C ASP A 49 11.56 7.78 3.82
N VAL A 50 10.23 7.65 3.72
CA VAL A 50 9.53 7.59 2.44
C VAL A 50 9.70 8.89 1.66
N ASP A 51 9.49 10.03 2.32
CA ASP A 51 9.59 11.35 1.70
C ASP A 51 11.01 11.65 1.23
N ASP A 52 12.01 11.32 2.04
CA ASP A 52 13.41 11.47 1.67
C ASP A 52 13.77 10.65 0.43
N ARG A 53 13.26 9.41 0.34
CA ARG A 53 13.54 8.56 -0.81
C ARG A 53 12.78 9.01 -2.06
N ALA A 54 11.52 9.38 -1.94
CA ALA A 54 10.76 9.94 -3.05
C ALA A 54 11.45 11.19 -3.61
N ASN A 55 11.84 12.13 -2.74
CA ASN A 55 12.51 13.37 -3.13
C ASN A 55 13.91 13.15 -3.72
N ASN A 56 14.71 12.24 -3.14
CA ASN A 56 16.07 12.00 -3.61
C ASN A 56 16.11 11.29 -4.97
N TYR A 57 15.10 10.48 -5.26
CA TYR A 57 14.99 9.80 -6.55
C TYR A 57 14.19 10.60 -7.59
N ASP A 58 13.44 11.61 -7.17
CA ASP A 58 12.66 12.49 -8.04
C ASP A 58 13.50 13.65 -8.65
N ARG A 59 14.70 13.86 -8.13
CA ARG A 59 15.63 14.82 -8.74
C ARG A 59 16.16 14.23 -10.03
N VAL A 60 15.53 14.63 -11.15
CA VAL A 60 16.03 14.38 -12.51
C VAL A 60 17.39 15.06 -12.67
N TYR A 61 18.42 14.41 -12.17
CA TYR A 61 19.80 14.72 -12.51
C TYR A 61 20.21 13.73 -13.60
N ASN A 62 20.42 14.20 -14.79
CA ASN A 62 20.82 13.39 -15.96
C ASN A 62 19.79 12.35 -16.46
N GLY A 63 18.48 12.63 -16.41
CA GLY A 63 17.46 11.73 -16.96
C GLY A 63 17.17 10.49 -16.09
N VAL A 64 17.55 10.49 -14.84
CA VAL A 64 17.20 9.43 -13.90
C VAL A 64 15.78 9.62 -13.40
N GLU A 65 14.95 8.65 -13.67
CA GLU A 65 13.54 8.64 -13.32
C GLU A 65 13.32 8.38 -11.83
N GLY A 66 12.42 9.15 -11.17
CA GLY A 66 12.06 9.00 -9.77
C GLY A 66 11.40 7.67 -9.43
N LEU A 67 11.31 7.36 -8.13
CA LEU A 67 10.60 6.20 -7.59
C LEU A 67 9.18 6.60 -7.17
N THR A 68 8.16 6.03 -7.81
CA THR A 68 6.78 6.14 -7.36
C THR A 68 6.54 5.16 -6.21
N ILE A 69 6.23 5.67 -5.03
CA ILE A 69 6.03 4.85 -3.83
C ILE A 69 4.55 4.85 -3.45
N LEU A 70 3.93 3.67 -3.42
CA LEU A 70 2.54 3.51 -3.03
C LEU A 70 2.44 2.77 -1.69
N PHE A 71 1.52 3.23 -0.83
CA PHE A 71 1.19 2.59 0.44
C PHE A 71 -0.30 2.35 0.61
N ALA A 72 -0.65 1.22 1.21
CA ALA A 72 -2.00 0.97 1.69
C ALA A 72 -2.36 1.94 2.81
N ALA A 73 -3.57 2.52 2.76
CA ALA A 73 -4.04 3.47 3.76
C ALA A 73 -4.24 2.86 5.15
N GLY A 74 -4.44 1.54 5.23
CA GLY A 74 -4.83 0.80 6.42
C GLY A 74 -6.29 0.35 6.38
N ASN A 75 -6.66 -0.50 7.34
CA ASN A 75 -7.97 -1.14 7.41
C ASN A 75 -8.73 -0.82 8.71
N ASP A 76 -8.47 0.35 9.29
CA ASP A 76 -9.01 0.79 10.59
C ASP A 76 -10.18 1.80 10.46
N GLY A 77 -10.78 1.91 9.24
CA GLY A 77 -11.98 2.71 9.02
C GLY A 77 -13.18 2.20 9.84
N PRO A 78 -14.33 2.91 9.82
CA PRO A 78 -14.66 4.09 8.99
C PRO A 78 -14.33 5.45 9.63
N ASN A 79 -13.76 5.47 10.82
CA ASN A 79 -13.51 6.72 11.55
C ASN A 79 -12.45 7.58 10.85
N ALA A 80 -12.55 8.89 11.05
CA ALA A 80 -11.54 9.85 10.61
C ALA A 80 -10.22 9.67 11.39
N GLY A 81 -9.10 10.08 10.79
CA GLY A 81 -7.78 10.04 11.43
C GLY A 81 -7.18 8.64 11.55
N THR A 82 -7.63 7.65 10.79
CA THR A 82 -7.21 6.24 10.91
C THR A 82 -6.14 5.82 9.90
N VAL A 83 -5.72 6.72 9.00
CA VAL A 83 -4.57 6.46 8.11
C VAL A 83 -3.30 6.35 8.93
N SER A 84 -2.52 5.28 8.76
CA SER A 84 -1.39 4.96 9.61
C SER A 84 -0.04 5.16 8.90
N SER A 85 1.03 5.43 9.66
CA SER A 85 2.39 5.48 9.11
C SER A 85 2.79 4.10 8.51
N PRO A 86 3.59 4.07 7.41
CA PRO A 86 4.20 5.20 6.72
C PRO A 86 3.32 5.83 5.62
N SER A 87 2.05 5.42 5.47
CA SER A 87 1.15 5.97 4.45
C SER A 87 0.75 7.45 4.70
N THR A 88 1.08 8.00 5.86
CA THR A 88 0.98 9.43 6.17
C THR A 88 2.10 10.28 5.54
N ALA A 89 3.06 9.67 4.82
CA ALA A 89 4.09 10.37 4.07
C ALA A 89 3.48 11.36 3.05
N LYS A 90 4.19 12.45 2.75
CA LYS A 90 3.72 13.54 1.87
C LYS A 90 3.85 13.18 0.40
N ASN A 91 4.93 12.47 0.06
CA ASN A 91 5.30 12.16 -1.33
C ASN A 91 4.99 10.71 -1.74
N SER A 92 4.31 9.95 -0.88
CA SER A 92 3.75 8.65 -1.26
C SER A 92 2.33 8.79 -1.78
N VAL A 93 1.95 7.89 -2.68
CA VAL A 93 0.55 7.70 -3.09
C VAL A 93 -0.11 6.75 -2.10
N THR A 94 -0.96 7.28 -1.23
CA THR A 94 -1.72 6.49 -0.25
C THR A 94 -3.02 6.01 -0.85
N VAL A 95 -3.27 4.70 -0.80
CA VAL A 95 -4.37 4.05 -1.50
C VAL A 95 -5.41 3.50 -0.54
N GLY A 96 -6.61 4.05 -0.57
CA GLY A 96 -7.81 3.50 0.05
C GLY A 96 -8.48 2.43 -0.83
N ASN A 97 -9.47 1.72 -0.30
CA ASN A 97 -10.16 0.70 -1.07
C ASN A 97 -11.66 0.95 -1.24
N HIS A 98 -12.13 0.69 -2.44
CA HIS A 98 -13.54 0.64 -2.79
C HIS A 98 -13.95 -0.77 -3.23
N GLN A 99 -15.25 -0.99 -3.34
CA GLN A 99 -15.81 -2.27 -3.75
C GLN A 99 -15.45 -2.58 -5.21
N ALA A 100 -15.05 -3.82 -5.51
CA ALA A 100 -14.85 -4.25 -6.89
C ALA A 100 -16.19 -4.32 -7.65
N ARG A 101 -16.17 -4.00 -8.94
CA ARG A 101 -17.36 -3.82 -9.78
C ARG A 101 -18.30 -5.03 -9.80
N TYR A 102 -17.76 -6.25 -9.72
CA TYR A 102 -18.59 -7.47 -9.82
C TYR A 102 -19.39 -7.78 -8.55
N ASN A 103 -19.06 -7.16 -7.41
CA ASN A 103 -19.72 -7.37 -6.12
C ASN A 103 -20.53 -6.15 -5.63
N GLY A 104 -20.75 -5.15 -6.47
CA GLY A 104 -21.53 -3.97 -6.11
C GLY A 104 -21.17 -2.71 -6.89
N ALA A 105 -21.57 -1.55 -6.37
CA ALA A 105 -21.26 -0.28 -6.97
C ALA A 105 -19.79 0.08 -6.73
N PRO A 106 -19.01 0.35 -7.79
CA PRO A 106 -17.58 0.71 -7.66
C PRO A 106 -17.37 2.00 -6.88
N ASP A 107 -18.40 2.83 -6.72
CA ASP A 107 -18.33 4.08 -5.95
C ASP A 107 -18.47 3.87 -4.43
N ASN A 108 -18.77 2.65 -3.99
CA ASN A 108 -18.89 2.34 -2.57
C ASN A 108 -17.49 2.18 -1.93
N LEU A 109 -17.12 3.17 -1.13
CA LEU A 109 -15.96 3.07 -0.27
C LEU A 109 -16.16 1.95 0.77
N MET A 110 -15.22 1.03 0.87
CA MET A 110 -15.27 -0.02 1.88
C MET A 110 -15.19 0.59 3.29
N SER A 111 -16.06 0.12 4.18
CA SER A 111 -16.14 0.67 5.55
C SER A 111 -14.83 0.53 6.33
N GLY A 112 -14.07 -0.54 6.10
CA GLY A 112 -12.77 -0.76 6.72
C GLY A 112 -11.64 0.11 6.16
N SER A 113 -11.82 0.77 4.99
CA SER A 113 -10.76 1.62 4.47
C SER A 113 -10.44 2.77 5.41
N SER A 114 -9.17 2.88 5.82
CA SER A 114 -8.72 3.98 6.69
C SER A 114 -8.92 5.34 6.01
N ARG A 115 -9.20 6.35 6.83
CA ARG A 115 -9.57 7.71 6.40
C ARG A 115 -8.73 8.75 7.14
N GLY A 116 -8.36 9.80 6.42
CA GLY A 116 -7.79 11.01 7.01
C GLY A 116 -8.83 11.88 7.75
N PRO A 117 -8.46 13.12 8.05
CA PRO A 117 -7.16 13.72 7.75
C PRO A 117 -6.02 13.15 8.60
N THR A 118 -4.78 13.50 8.24
CA THR A 118 -3.64 13.32 9.14
C THR A 118 -3.71 14.33 10.29
N ASP A 119 -2.91 14.12 11.34
CA ASP A 119 -2.88 15.02 12.51
C ASP A 119 -2.50 16.48 12.15
N ASP A 120 -1.70 16.65 11.09
CA ASP A 120 -1.32 17.94 10.54
C ASP A 120 -2.32 18.48 9.48
N GLY A 121 -3.48 17.83 9.31
CA GLY A 121 -4.61 18.31 8.51
C GLY A 121 -4.53 17.96 7.02
N ARG A 122 -3.59 17.16 6.56
CA ARG A 122 -3.50 16.73 5.15
C ARG A 122 -4.59 15.72 4.81
N ILE A 123 -5.08 15.81 3.57
CA ILE A 123 -6.04 14.85 3.02
C ILE A 123 -5.27 13.55 2.68
N LYS A 124 -5.74 12.44 3.22
CA LYS A 124 -5.33 11.08 2.90
C LYS A 124 -6.57 10.15 2.98
N PRO A 125 -6.66 9.05 2.26
CA PRO A 125 -5.77 8.63 1.18
C PRO A 125 -5.80 9.58 -0.02
N ASP A 126 -4.80 9.52 -0.90
CA ASP A 126 -4.71 10.36 -2.11
C ASP A 126 -5.66 9.87 -3.20
N ILE A 127 -5.80 8.54 -3.31
CA ILE A 127 -6.66 7.86 -4.27
C ILE A 127 -7.37 6.66 -3.63
N ILE A 128 -8.37 6.14 -4.31
CA ILE A 128 -8.98 4.84 -4.01
C ILE A 128 -8.86 3.92 -5.23
N ALA A 129 -8.75 2.62 -4.97
CA ALA A 129 -8.66 1.59 -6.00
C ALA A 129 -9.49 0.35 -5.62
N PRO A 130 -9.80 -0.55 -6.55
CA PRO A 130 -10.52 -1.78 -6.23
C PRO A 130 -9.76 -2.63 -5.20
N GLY A 131 -10.35 -2.80 -4.02
CA GLY A 131 -9.77 -3.55 -2.91
C GLY A 131 -10.79 -4.39 -2.16
N GLY A 132 -12.08 -4.25 -2.49
CA GLY A 132 -13.16 -5.06 -1.93
C GLY A 132 -13.42 -6.30 -2.77
N TYR A 133 -13.32 -7.49 -2.17
CA TYR A 133 -13.59 -8.79 -2.81
C TYR A 133 -12.71 -9.05 -4.05
N VAL A 134 -11.44 -8.77 -3.95
CA VAL A 134 -10.49 -8.97 -5.05
C VAL A 134 -10.08 -10.44 -5.13
N ARG A 135 -10.32 -11.05 -6.28
CA ARG A 135 -9.94 -12.43 -6.56
C ARG A 135 -8.56 -12.51 -7.22
N SER A 136 -7.69 -13.34 -6.67
CA SER A 136 -6.32 -13.55 -7.16
C SER A 136 -5.86 -14.99 -6.96
N CYS A 137 -4.64 -15.29 -7.40
CA CYS A 137 -4.04 -16.62 -7.29
C CYS A 137 -3.88 -17.04 -5.83
N ARG A 138 -4.11 -18.32 -5.57
CA ARG A 138 -3.85 -18.95 -4.28
C ARG A 138 -2.48 -19.62 -4.31
N ALA A 139 -1.64 -19.39 -3.29
CA ALA A 139 -0.44 -20.18 -3.07
C ALA A 139 -0.84 -21.64 -2.74
N GLN A 140 -0.31 -22.60 -3.48
CA GLN A 140 -0.70 -24.01 -3.33
C GLN A 140 -0.27 -24.62 -1.99
N GLU A 141 0.81 -24.11 -1.41
CA GLU A 141 1.37 -24.57 -0.13
C GLU A 141 0.63 -24.01 1.10
N ALA A 142 -0.20 -23.01 0.90
CA ALA A 142 -1.01 -22.46 2.00
C ALA A 142 -2.23 -23.34 2.23
N GLN A 143 -2.15 -24.20 3.26
CA GLN A 143 -3.26 -25.10 3.61
C GLN A 143 -4.40 -24.41 4.35
N ASP A 144 -4.08 -23.43 5.19
CA ASP A 144 -5.05 -22.70 6.00
C ASP A 144 -5.01 -21.20 5.68
N ILE A 145 -5.93 -20.76 4.83
CA ILE A 145 -6.06 -19.33 4.50
C ILE A 145 -7.14 -18.71 5.36
N VAL A 146 -6.70 -17.97 6.37
CA VAL A 146 -7.58 -17.23 7.26
C VAL A 146 -8.00 -15.91 6.58
N GLY A 147 -9.29 -15.57 6.66
CA GLY A 147 -9.80 -14.25 6.22
C GLY A 147 -10.20 -14.14 4.76
N SER A 148 -10.15 -15.23 3.98
CA SER A 148 -10.70 -15.25 2.62
C SER A 148 -12.23 -15.27 2.66
N SER A 149 -12.88 -14.40 1.87
CA SER A 149 -14.34 -14.40 1.70
C SER A 149 -14.85 -15.53 0.79
N TRP A 150 -13.97 -16.01 -0.10
CA TRP A 150 -14.21 -17.14 -1.00
C TRP A 150 -12.87 -17.75 -1.43
N GLN A 151 -12.82 -19.06 -1.59
CA GLN A 151 -11.63 -19.78 -2.06
C GLN A 151 -11.97 -20.99 -2.92
N SER A 152 -11.06 -21.32 -3.81
CA SER A 152 -11.03 -22.56 -4.60
C SER A 152 -9.63 -23.17 -4.56
N THR A 153 -9.40 -24.24 -5.31
CA THR A 153 -8.06 -24.87 -5.45
C THR A 153 -6.99 -23.86 -5.92
N TRP A 154 -7.37 -22.95 -6.82
CA TRP A 154 -6.42 -22.08 -7.54
C TRP A 154 -6.52 -20.60 -7.19
N TYR A 155 -7.64 -20.17 -6.62
CA TYR A 155 -7.98 -18.77 -6.39
C TYR A 155 -8.51 -18.56 -4.98
N LEU A 156 -8.31 -17.36 -4.50
CA LEU A 156 -8.92 -16.88 -3.27
C LEU A 156 -9.35 -15.42 -3.43
N GLU A 157 -10.19 -14.97 -2.53
CA GLU A 157 -10.74 -13.62 -2.54
C GLU A 157 -10.48 -12.93 -1.21
N TYR A 158 -9.89 -11.75 -1.27
CA TYR A 158 -9.61 -10.92 -0.11
C TYR A 158 -10.16 -9.51 -0.28
N THR A 159 -10.38 -8.85 0.88
CA THR A 159 -10.79 -7.45 0.96
C THR A 159 -9.80 -6.67 1.83
N GLY A 160 -9.36 -5.51 1.35
CA GLY A 160 -8.50 -4.61 2.09
C GLY A 160 -7.78 -3.61 1.21
N THR A 161 -7.23 -2.58 1.82
CA THR A 161 -6.35 -1.62 1.14
C THR A 161 -5.09 -2.29 0.59
N SER A 162 -4.70 -3.44 1.17
CA SER A 162 -3.62 -4.29 0.66
C SER A 162 -3.87 -4.85 -0.74
N MET A 163 -5.14 -5.02 -1.15
CA MET A 163 -5.54 -5.45 -2.48
C MET A 163 -5.70 -4.26 -3.43
N ALA A 164 -6.10 -3.11 -2.91
CA ALA A 164 -6.22 -1.87 -3.68
C ALA A 164 -4.87 -1.34 -4.15
N THR A 165 -3.86 -1.37 -3.27
CA THR A 165 -2.54 -0.77 -3.52
C THR A 165 -1.84 -1.36 -4.74
N PRO A 166 -1.74 -2.69 -4.95
CA PRO A 166 -1.13 -3.26 -6.15
C PRO A 166 -1.95 -2.99 -7.42
N ASN A 167 -3.28 -2.83 -7.32
CA ASN A 167 -4.10 -2.41 -8.46
C ASN A 167 -3.74 -0.98 -8.90
N ALA A 168 -3.57 -0.06 -7.95
CA ALA A 168 -3.10 1.29 -8.22
C ALA A 168 -1.67 1.30 -8.77
N ALA A 169 -0.79 0.43 -8.27
CA ALA A 169 0.58 0.29 -8.79
C ALA A 169 0.59 -0.19 -10.26
N GLY A 170 -0.28 -1.15 -10.62
CA GLY A 170 -0.45 -1.58 -12.00
C GLY A 170 -0.92 -0.45 -12.92
N ALA A 171 -1.88 0.37 -12.48
CA ALA A 171 -2.31 1.56 -13.20
C ALA A 171 -1.17 2.57 -13.34
N SER A 172 -0.37 2.77 -12.30
CA SER A 172 0.80 3.66 -12.32
C SER A 172 1.85 3.18 -13.34
N ALA A 173 2.03 1.86 -13.50
CA ALA A 173 2.94 1.30 -14.50
C ALA A 173 2.48 1.63 -15.93
N LEU A 174 1.18 1.51 -16.21
CA LEU A 174 0.61 1.88 -17.52
C LEU A 174 0.76 3.37 -17.83
N ILE A 175 0.52 4.23 -16.83
CA ILE A 175 0.71 5.68 -16.99
C ILE A 175 2.18 5.99 -17.29
N ARG A 176 3.09 5.36 -16.56
CA ARG A 176 4.53 5.58 -16.74
C ARG A 176 5.06 5.08 -18.08
N GLU A 177 4.49 4.00 -18.62
CA GLU A 177 4.83 3.50 -19.97
C GLU A 177 4.37 4.47 -21.06
N TYR A 178 3.26 5.18 -20.82
CA TYR A 178 2.68 6.09 -21.79
C TYR A 178 3.37 7.47 -21.84
N LEU A 179 3.95 7.92 -20.71
CA LEU A 179 4.61 9.23 -20.59
C LEU A 179 6.09 9.16 -20.95
#